data_6bcd53d97cb42b06a8561f0eefed71b8
#
_entry.id   6bcd53d97cb42b06a8561f0eefed71b8
#
_cell.length_a   1.000
_cell.length_b   1.000
_cell.length_c   1.000
_cell.angle_alpha   90.00
_cell.angle_beta   90.00
_cell.angle_gamma   90.00
#
_symmetry.space_group_name_H-M   'P 1'
#
loop_
_entity.id
_entity.type
_entity.pdbx_description
1 polymer ?
#
loop_
_entity_poly.entity_id
_entity_poly.type
_entity_poly.pdbx_seq_one_letter_code
_entity_poly.pdbx_strand_id
1 'polypeptide(L)'
;MRGIRAIVLPAVLLVSGLDAIPAGAQSPPQGEVAKRFFGAWRFVGTSIDGKPRPGRGSNPKGIIYYDPSGAMAAQIAPDRHVRMAGPEPTPEEAKASLADYVAYFGTYTIDERAGTITHHRQASVQPGELTDYVRSYEFAGDRLILRPVGTKQEVVWERFK
;
A
#
# COMPACT_ATOMS: atom_id res chain seq x y z
N MET A 1 18.11 73.48 34.33
CA MET A 1 18.30 72.00 34.53
C MET A 1 17.23 71.29 33.75
N ARG A 2 17.58 70.74 32.58
CA ARG A 2 16.64 70.05 31.69
C ARG A 2 16.88 68.54 31.81
N GLY A 3 15.88 67.83 32.35
CA GLY A 3 15.93 66.38 32.48
C GLY A 3 15.61 65.67 31.15
N ILE A 4 16.51 64.81 30.70
CA ILE A 4 16.35 63.95 29.49
C ILE A 4 15.60 62.71 29.94
N ARG A 5 14.40 62.50 29.40
CA ARG A 5 13.66 61.25 29.57
C ARG A 5 14.09 60.22 28.49
N ALA A 6 14.72 59.17 28.91
CA ALA A 6 15.03 58.03 28.06
C ALA A 6 13.76 57.24 27.74
N ILE A 7 13.47 57.06 26.44
CA ILE A 7 12.38 56.21 25.95
C ILE A 7 13.00 54.83 25.74
N VAL A 8 12.54 53.84 26.51
CA VAL A 8 12.89 52.43 26.33
C VAL A 8 11.81 51.82 25.40
N LEU A 9 12.21 51.46 24.18
CA LEU A 9 11.40 50.66 23.29
C LEU A 9 11.53 49.19 23.65
N PRO A 10 10.43 48.42 23.78
CA PRO A 10 10.51 46.97 23.93
C PRO A 10 10.85 46.33 22.58
N ALA A 11 11.92 45.54 22.54
CA ALA A 11 12.24 44.67 21.41
C ALA A 11 11.24 43.51 21.37
N VAL A 12 10.41 43.46 20.35
CA VAL A 12 9.54 42.31 20.04
C VAL A 12 10.41 41.25 19.37
N LEU A 13 10.75 40.20 20.08
CA LEU A 13 11.34 38.98 19.53
C LEU A 13 10.27 38.20 18.75
N LEU A 14 10.27 38.29 17.42
CA LEU A 14 9.56 37.37 16.54
C LEU A 14 10.26 36.01 16.61
N VAL A 15 9.68 35.09 17.38
CA VAL A 15 10.04 33.68 17.34
C VAL A 15 9.37 33.10 16.07
N SER A 16 10.14 33.00 14.98
CA SER A 16 9.74 32.22 13.80
C SER A 16 9.81 30.73 14.20
N GLY A 17 8.65 30.18 14.58
CA GLY A 17 8.51 28.73 14.73
C GLY A 17 8.69 28.09 13.35
N LEU A 18 9.86 27.50 13.11
CA LEU A 18 10.03 26.51 12.07
C LEU A 18 9.34 25.23 12.58
N ASP A 19 8.09 25.02 12.14
CA ASP A 19 7.44 23.72 12.29
C ASP A 19 8.31 22.69 11.58
N ALA A 20 9.03 21.88 12.35
CA ALA A 20 9.78 20.75 11.82
C ALA A 20 8.78 19.77 11.22
N ILE A 21 8.75 19.66 9.88
CA ILE A 21 8.04 18.62 9.17
C ILE A 21 8.60 17.28 9.67
N PRO A 22 7.78 16.36 10.22
CA PRO A 22 8.29 15.09 10.68
C PRO A 22 8.94 14.36 9.51
N ALA A 23 10.22 13.99 9.68
CA ALA A 23 10.96 13.19 8.70
C ALA A 23 10.24 11.86 8.51
N GLY A 24 9.59 11.67 7.33
CA GLY A 24 8.87 10.44 6.99
C GLY A 24 7.52 10.61 6.31
N ALA A 25 6.95 11.80 6.25
CA ALA A 25 5.73 12.04 5.48
C ALA A 25 6.07 12.02 3.98
N GLN A 26 5.85 10.89 3.32
CA GLN A 26 5.96 10.79 1.86
C GLN A 26 4.87 11.66 1.23
N SER A 27 5.25 12.48 0.25
CA SER A 27 4.27 13.27 -0.50
C SER A 27 3.28 12.33 -1.21
N PRO A 28 1.98 12.68 -1.23
CA PRO A 28 0.99 11.90 -1.98
C PRO A 28 1.41 11.72 -3.43
N PRO A 29 1.09 10.59 -4.07
CA PRO A 29 1.36 10.36 -5.48
C PRO A 29 0.67 11.40 -6.33
N GLN A 30 1.41 11.99 -7.27
CA GLN A 30 0.93 13.06 -8.16
C GLN A 30 1.19 12.69 -9.60
N GLY A 31 0.53 13.36 -10.53
CA GLY A 31 0.69 13.16 -11.97
C GLY A 31 -0.39 12.28 -12.60
N GLU A 32 -0.37 12.20 -13.93
CA GLU A 32 -1.39 11.49 -14.71
C GLU A 32 -1.28 9.96 -14.52
N VAL A 33 -0.09 9.44 -14.34
CA VAL A 33 0.11 8.01 -14.09
C VAL A 33 -0.47 7.63 -12.72
N ALA A 34 -0.26 8.46 -11.69
CA ALA A 34 -0.82 8.22 -10.35
C ALA A 34 -2.35 8.11 -10.38
N LYS A 35 -3.01 8.99 -11.13
CA LYS A 35 -4.48 8.97 -11.29
C LYS A 35 -4.99 7.66 -11.88
N ARG A 36 -4.19 6.99 -12.69
CA ARG A 36 -4.55 5.68 -13.25
C ARG A 36 -4.62 4.58 -12.20
N PHE A 37 -3.91 4.71 -11.08
CA PHE A 37 -4.00 3.76 -9.98
C PHE A 37 -5.24 3.97 -9.11
N PHE A 38 -5.70 5.21 -8.91
CA PHE A 38 -6.70 5.56 -7.90
C PHE A 38 -7.97 4.72 -7.99
N GLY A 39 -8.45 4.34 -6.80
CA GLY A 39 -9.67 3.57 -6.61
C GLY A 39 -9.43 2.09 -6.40
N ALA A 40 -10.51 1.32 -6.51
CA ALA A 40 -10.53 -0.10 -6.25
C ALA A 40 -10.32 -0.94 -7.52
N TRP A 41 -9.55 -2.02 -7.35
CA TRP A 41 -9.26 -3.00 -8.39
C TRP A 41 -9.58 -4.39 -7.87
N ARG A 42 -10.29 -5.16 -8.68
CA ARG A 42 -10.64 -6.55 -8.39
C ARG A 42 -9.50 -7.48 -8.83
N PHE A 43 -9.19 -8.45 -8.01
CA PHE A 43 -8.22 -9.49 -8.35
C PHE A 43 -8.73 -10.37 -9.49
N VAL A 44 -7.89 -10.61 -10.48
CA VAL A 44 -8.14 -11.52 -11.61
C VAL A 44 -7.36 -12.81 -11.45
N GLY A 45 -6.07 -12.73 -11.13
CA GLY A 45 -5.24 -13.91 -11.00
C GLY A 45 -3.78 -13.59 -10.69
N THR A 46 -3.06 -14.63 -10.34
CA THR A 46 -1.59 -14.61 -10.21
C THR A 46 -1.02 -15.73 -11.05
N SER A 47 -0.01 -15.43 -11.84
CA SER A 47 0.81 -16.42 -12.53
C SER A 47 2.26 -16.37 -12.07
N ILE A 48 2.96 -17.49 -12.20
CA ILE A 48 4.41 -17.61 -12.03
C ILE A 48 4.94 -18.30 -13.27
N ASP A 49 5.83 -17.64 -14.01
CA ASP A 49 6.38 -18.14 -15.26
C ASP A 49 5.27 -18.56 -16.26
N GLY A 50 4.23 -17.69 -16.37
CA GLY A 50 3.07 -17.89 -17.24
C GLY A 50 2.04 -18.94 -16.78
N LYS A 51 2.29 -19.66 -15.68
CA LYS A 51 1.37 -20.67 -15.14
C LYS A 51 0.59 -20.12 -13.94
N PRO A 52 -0.71 -20.47 -13.79
CA PRO A 52 -1.47 -20.07 -12.61
C PRO A 52 -0.76 -20.45 -11.31
N ARG A 53 -0.69 -19.51 -10.35
CA ARG A 53 -0.09 -19.78 -9.03
C ARG A 53 -0.95 -20.80 -8.27
N PRO A 54 -0.36 -21.93 -7.80
CA PRO A 54 -1.10 -22.92 -7.02
C PRO A 54 -1.48 -22.38 -5.62
N GLY A 55 -2.34 -23.13 -4.92
CA GLY A 55 -2.67 -22.92 -3.52
C GLY A 55 -3.88 -22.05 -3.24
N ARG A 56 -4.29 -21.18 -4.20
CA ARG A 56 -5.44 -20.30 -4.00
C ARG A 56 -6.79 -20.83 -4.50
N GLY A 57 -6.80 -22.00 -5.14
CA GLY A 57 -7.99 -22.59 -5.74
C GLY A 57 -8.31 -22.01 -7.13
N SER A 58 -9.52 -22.28 -7.63
CA SER A 58 -9.95 -21.95 -9.00
C SER A 58 -10.58 -20.56 -9.13
N ASN A 59 -11.07 -19.99 -8.02
CA ASN A 59 -11.80 -18.71 -8.01
C ASN A 59 -11.45 -17.84 -6.80
N PRO A 60 -10.16 -17.53 -6.58
CA PRO A 60 -9.74 -16.68 -5.48
C PRO A 60 -10.35 -15.27 -5.64
N LYS A 61 -10.59 -14.60 -4.52
CA LYS A 61 -11.15 -13.25 -4.48
C LYS A 61 -10.10 -12.29 -3.96
N GLY A 62 -10.17 -11.03 -4.38
CA GLY A 62 -9.27 -10.03 -3.85
C GLY A 62 -9.61 -8.64 -4.32
N ILE A 63 -9.07 -7.69 -3.58
CA ILE A 63 -9.16 -6.27 -3.86
C ILE A 63 -7.79 -5.63 -3.57
N ILE A 64 -7.43 -4.67 -4.39
CA ILE A 64 -6.42 -3.68 -4.05
C ILE A 64 -7.02 -2.29 -4.24
N TYR A 65 -6.74 -1.42 -3.30
CA TYR A 65 -7.23 -0.05 -3.28
C TYR A 65 -6.06 0.92 -3.16
N TYR A 66 -6.08 1.94 -3.99
CA TYR A 66 -5.12 3.04 -3.97
C TYR A 66 -5.86 4.36 -3.76
N ASP A 67 -5.57 5.01 -2.64
CA ASP A 67 -6.14 6.30 -2.30
C ASP A 67 -5.28 7.45 -2.85
N PRO A 68 -5.89 8.55 -3.34
CA PRO A 68 -5.14 9.73 -3.78
C PRO A 68 -4.22 10.34 -2.70
N SER A 69 -4.51 10.12 -1.42
CA SER A 69 -3.67 10.57 -0.30
C SER A 69 -2.36 9.78 -0.15
N GLY A 70 -2.19 8.69 -0.93
CA GLY A 70 -1.03 7.80 -0.83
C GLY A 70 -1.26 6.58 0.08
N ALA A 71 -2.43 6.43 0.68
CA ALA A 71 -2.77 5.21 1.41
C ALA A 71 -3.15 4.07 0.45
N MET A 72 -2.91 2.83 0.86
CA MET A 72 -3.28 1.66 0.10
C MET A 72 -3.60 0.47 0.99
N ALA A 73 -4.42 -0.45 0.46
CA ALA A 73 -4.66 -1.76 1.07
C ALA A 73 -4.79 -2.82 -0.01
N ALA A 74 -4.34 -4.04 0.28
CA ALA A 74 -4.46 -5.19 -0.61
C ALA A 74 -4.90 -6.43 0.15
N GLN A 75 -5.85 -7.16 -0.44
CA GLN A 75 -6.28 -8.45 0.04
C GLN A 75 -6.44 -9.43 -1.13
N ILE A 76 -5.97 -10.67 -0.95
CA ILE A 76 -6.25 -11.79 -1.83
C ILE A 76 -6.56 -12.99 -0.95
N ALA A 77 -7.79 -13.48 -1.01
CA ALA A 77 -8.24 -14.66 -0.30
C ALA A 77 -8.28 -15.86 -1.27
N PRO A 78 -7.87 -17.06 -0.84
CA PRO A 78 -8.15 -18.30 -1.58
C PRO A 78 -9.66 -18.54 -1.67
N ASP A 79 -10.09 -19.36 -2.63
CA ASP A 79 -11.50 -19.70 -2.80
C ASP A 79 -12.03 -20.72 -1.78
N ARG A 80 -11.16 -21.24 -0.91
CA ARG A 80 -11.55 -22.11 0.19
C ARG A 80 -11.96 -21.29 1.42
N HIS A 81 -12.95 -21.78 2.12
CA HIS A 81 -13.34 -21.28 3.44
C HIS A 81 -13.19 -22.42 4.47
N VAL A 82 -12.36 -22.17 5.49
CA VAL A 82 -12.15 -23.13 6.58
C VAL A 82 -13.35 -23.07 7.52
N ARG A 83 -14.00 -24.21 7.75
CA ARG A 83 -15.09 -24.33 8.73
C ARG A 83 -14.49 -24.65 10.09
N MET A 84 -14.96 -23.98 11.12
CA MET A 84 -14.59 -24.29 12.50
C MET A 84 -15.40 -25.48 13.03
N ALA A 85 -14.75 -26.34 13.79
CA ALA A 85 -15.40 -27.47 14.47
C ALA A 85 -16.11 -27.04 15.77
N GLY A 86 -15.74 -25.88 16.34
CA GLY A 86 -16.27 -25.34 17.58
C GLY A 86 -16.44 -23.82 17.56
N PRO A 87 -16.71 -23.19 18.71
CA PRO A 87 -16.91 -21.75 18.80
C PRO A 87 -15.62 -20.95 18.56
N GLU A 88 -14.46 -21.58 18.75
CA GLU A 88 -13.13 -20.99 18.51
C GLU A 88 -12.32 -21.85 17.55
N PRO A 89 -11.48 -21.26 16.68
CA PRO A 89 -10.67 -22.03 15.77
C PRO A 89 -9.56 -22.79 16.50
N THR A 90 -9.31 -24.04 16.11
CA THR A 90 -8.09 -24.75 16.51
C THR A 90 -6.86 -24.11 15.86
N PRO A 91 -5.64 -24.38 16.37
CA PRO A 91 -4.41 -23.90 15.73
C PRO A 91 -4.29 -24.34 14.26
N GLU A 92 -4.72 -25.54 13.91
CA GLU A 92 -4.72 -26.09 12.56
C GLU A 92 -5.72 -25.36 11.64
N GLU A 93 -6.92 -25.07 12.14
CA GLU A 93 -7.93 -24.29 11.42
C GLU A 93 -7.46 -22.85 11.20
N ALA A 94 -6.87 -22.20 12.21
CA ALA A 94 -6.29 -20.88 12.09
C ALA A 94 -5.15 -20.85 11.06
N LYS A 95 -4.23 -21.82 11.11
CA LYS A 95 -3.16 -21.97 10.12
C LYS A 95 -3.71 -22.18 8.71
N ALA A 96 -4.72 -23.03 8.56
CA ALA A 96 -5.34 -23.32 7.28
C ALA A 96 -6.07 -22.10 6.71
N SER A 97 -6.72 -21.28 7.53
CA SER A 97 -7.41 -20.07 7.09
C SER A 97 -6.45 -18.98 6.62
N LEU A 98 -5.24 -18.91 7.17
CA LEU A 98 -4.22 -17.94 6.75
C LEU A 98 -3.37 -18.43 5.57
N ALA A 99 -3.40 -19.74 5.27
CA ALA A 99 -2.61 -20.28 4.17
C ALA A 99 -3.03 -19.66 2.83
N ASP A 100 -2.08 -19.14 2.03
CA ASP A 100 -2.27 -18.44 0.76
C ASP A 100 -3.14 -17.17 0.81
N TYR A 101 -3.59 -16.77 1.99
CA TYR A 101 -4.23 -15.49 2.20
C TYR A 101 -3.17 -14.38 2.22
N VAL A 102 -3.41 -13.30 1.50
CA VAL A 102 -2.58 -12.09 1.51
C VAL A 102 -3.43 -10.95 2.00
N ALA A 103 -2.98 -10.24 3.05
CA ALA A 103 -3.60 -8.99 3.46
C ALA A 103 -2.53 -8.09 4.05
N TYR A 104 -2.49 -6.86 3.58
CA TYR A 104 -1.63 -5.80 4.10
C TYR A 104 -2.19 -4.44 3.75
N PHE A 105 -1.77 -3.44 4.50
CA PHE A 105 -2.01 -2.04 4.18
C PHE A 105 -0.77 -1.20 4.47
N GLY A 106 -0.79 0.03 3.99
CA GLY A 106 0.28 1.01 4.18
C GLY A 106 0.13 2.18 3.25
N THR A 107 1.25 2.69 2.78
CA THR A 107 1.31 3.75 1.78
C THR A 107 1.95 3.25 0.48
N TYR A 108 1.90 4.05 -0.56
CA TYR A 108 2.58 3.73 -1.81
C TYR A 108 3.22 4.96 -2.45
N THR A 109 4.27 4.72 -3.21
CA THR A 109 4.93 5.70 -4.07
C THR A 109 5.07 5.16 -5.48
N ILE A 110 5.11 6.06 -6.47
CA ILE A 110 5.27 5.70 -7.88
C ILE A 110 6.53 6.38 -8.39
N ASP A 111 7.40 5.61 -9.02
CA ASP A 111 8.51 6.10 -9.84
C ASP A 111 8.14 5.91 -11.31
N GLU A 112 7.64 6.98 -11.94
CA GLU A 112 7.24 6.95 -13.35
C GLU A 112 8.42 6.70 -14.28
N ARG A 113 9.61 7.18 -13.92
CA ARG A 113 10.82 7.00 -14.72
C ARG A 113 11.29 5.54 -14.72
N ALA A 114 11.23 4.90 -13.56
CA ALA A 114 11.55 3.49 -13.40
C ALA A 114 10.40 2.55 -13.84
N GLY A 115 9.17 3.08 -14.00
CA GLY A 115 7.99 2.28 -14.26
C GLY A 115 7.62 1.38 -13.09
N THR A 116 7.84 1.86 -11.86
CA THR A 116 7.61 1.06 -10.66
C THR A 116 6.65 1.72 -9.67
N ILE A 117 5.96 0.89 -8.91
CA ILE A 117 5.19 1.25 -7.72
C ILE A 117 5.77 0.51 -6.53
N THR A 118 5.98 1.22 -5.43
CA THR A 118 6.45 0.65 -4.16
C THR A 118 5.31 0.69 -3.15
N HIS A 119 4.98 -0.46 -2.57
CA HIS A 119 4.07 -0.55 -1.44
C HIS A 119 4.87 -0.56 -0.15
N HIS A 120 4.77 0.49 0.65
CA HIS A 120 5.38 0.64 1.96
C HIS A 120 4.45 0.05 3.01
N ARG A 121 4.65 -1.21 3.36
CA ARG A 121 3.76 -1.95 4.24
C ARG A 121 3.89 -1.48 5.69
N GLN A 122 2.77 -1.13 6.31
CA GLN A 122 2.66 -0.76 7.73
C GLN A 122 2.15 -1.92 8.59
N ALA A 123 1.33 -2.80 8.01
CA ALA A 123 0.90 -4.04 8.66
C ALA A 123 0.62 -5.13 7.61
N SER A 124 0.72 -6.38 8.03
CA SER A 124 0.48 -7.55 7.19
C SER A 124 -0.03 -8.72 8.03
N VAL A 125 -0.89 -9.55 7.44
CA VAL A 125 -1.28 -10.83 8.04
C VAL A 125 -0.16 -11.86 7.96
N GLN A 126 0.76 -11.73 6.99
CA GLN A 126 1.93 -12.60 6.91
C GLN A 126 2.91 -12.27 8.03
N PRO A 127 3.43 -13.28 8.75
CA PRO A 127 4.48 -13.07 9.73
C PRO A 127 5.80 -12.65 9.06
N GLY A 128 6.70 -12.09 9.86
CA GLY A 128 8.02 -11.65 9.42
C GLY A 128 8.14 -10.12 9.31
N GLU A 129 9.26 -9.65 8.80
CA GLU A 129 9.54 -8.24 8.66
C GLU A 129 8.65 -7.56 7.62
N LEU A 130 8.26 -6.31 7.92
CA LEU A 130 7.53 -5.46 6.99
C LEU A 130 8.52 -4.77 6.05
N THR A 131 8.82 -5.42 4.93
CA THR A 131 9.66 -4.86 3.88
C THR A 131 8.81 -4.21 2.79
N ASP A 132 9.40 -3.25 2.09
CA ASP A 132 8.78 -2.64 0.93
C ASP A 132 8.59 -3.65 -0.21
N TYR A 133 7.45 -3.53 -0.91
CA TYR A 133 7.18 -4.33 -2.09
C TYR A 133 7.31 -3.48 -3.35
N VAL A 134 8.43 -3.59 -4.04
CA VAL A 134 8.66 -2.91 -5.33
C VAL A 134 8.14 -3.77 -6.48
N ARG A 135 7.32 -3.18 -7.35
CA ARG A 135 6.74 -3.85 -8.52
C ARG A 135 6.85 -2.96 -9.75
N SER A 136 7.20 -3.53 -10.88
CA SER A 136 6.87 -2.88 -12.14
C SER A 136 5.37 -2.95 -12.39
N TYR A 137 4.84 -1.96 -13.09
CA TYR A 137 3.42 -1.91 -13.43
C TYR A 137 3.20 -1.78 -14.93
N GLU A 138 2.07 -2.29 -15.36
CA GLU A 138 1.58 -2.15 -16.73
C GLU A 138 0.07 -1.96 -16.69
N PHE A 139 -0.44 -1.03 -17.48
CA PHE A 139 -1.86 -0.84 -17.69
C PHE A 139 -2.24 -1.32 -19.09
N ALA A 140 -3.12 -2.31 -19.16
CA ALA A 140 -3.65 -2.87 -20.40
C ALA A 140 -5.18 -2.72 -20.43
N GLY A 141 -5.67 -1.62 -20.99
CA GLY A 141 -7.09 -1.26 -20.92
C GLY A 141 -7.56 -1.08 -19.47
N ASP A 142 -8.59 -1.85 -19.07
CA ASP A 142 -9.12 -1.86 -17.70
C ASP A 142 -8.29 -2.70 -16.71
N ARG A 143 -7.14 -3.24 -17.14
CA ARG A 143 -6.29 -4.09 -16.30
C ARG A 143 -5.06 -3.36 -15.81
N LEU A 144 -4.67 -3.67 -14.58
CA LEU A 144 -3.41 -3.34 -13.95
C LEU A 144 -2.64 -4.65 -13.70
N ILE A 145 -1.45 -4.76 -14.25
CA ILE A 145 -0.56 -5.90 -14.06
C ILE A 145 0.61 -5.44 -13.20
N LEU A 146 0.81 -6.10 -12.06
CA LEU A 146 1.89 -5.83 -11.14
C LEU A 146 2.87 -7.00 -11.12
N ARG A 147 4.16 -6.72 -11.32
CA ARG A 147 5.22 -7.74 -11.32
C ARG A 147 6.25 -7.41 -10.24
N PRO A 148 6.38 -8.21 -9.16
CA PRO A 148 7.45 -8.03 -8.19
C PRO A 148 8.81 -8.07 -8.88
N VAL A 149 9.64 -7.04 -8.64
CA VAL A 149 10.96 -6.92 -9.29
C VAL A 149 11.82 -8.13 -8.95
N GLY A 150 12.54 -8.65 -9.94
CA GLY A 150 13.41 -9.83 -9.78
C GLY A 150 12.69 -11.18 -9.77
N THR A 151 11.38 -11.21 -10.07
CA THR A 151 10.61 -12.46 -10.14
C THR A 151 9.92 -12.62 -11.49
N LYS A 152 9.42 -13.82 -11.77
CA LYS A 152 8.55 -14.11 -12.92
C LYS A 152 7.06 -14.12 -12.56
N GLN A 153 6.72 -13.54 -11.41
CA GLN A 153 5.34 -13.48 -10.95
C GLN A 153 4.62 -12.28 -11.57
N GLU A 154 3.38 -12.51 -11.99
CA GLU A 154 2.44 -11.47 -12.39
C GLU A 154 1.19 -11.55 -11.53
N VAL A 155 0.70 -10.40 -11.10
CA VAL A 155 -0.56 -10.25 -10.38
C VAL A 155 -1.45 -9.34 -11.20
N VAL A 156 -2.56 -9.85 -11.68
CA VAL A 156 -3.48 -9.15 -12.57
C VAL A 156 -4.70 -8.69 -11.80
N TRP A 157 -5.01 -7.43 -11.98
CA TRP A 157 -6.16 -6.74 -11.41
C TRP A 157 -7.00 -6.12 -12.53
N GLU A 158 -8.28 -5.92 -12.32
CA GLU A 158 -9.14 -5.16 -13.23
C GLU A 158 -9.99 -4.15 -12.47
N ARG A 159 -10.41 -3.08 -13.13
CA ARG A 159 -11.28 -2.07 -12.53
C ARG A 159 -12.59 -2.68 -12.06
N PHE A 160 -13.06 -2.27 -10.88
CA PHE A 160 -14.47 -2.46 -10.56
C PHE A 160 -15.33 -1.61 -11.51
N LYS A 161 -16.37 -2.24 -12.07
CA LYS A 161 -17.38 -1.58 -12.91
C LYS A 161 -18.60 -1.28 -12.08
#